data_b29442dfa5e5dcf0c121361acf495972
#
_entry.id   b29442dfa5e5dcf0c121361acf495972
#
_cell.length_a   1.000
_cell.length_b   1.000
_cell.length_c   1.000
_cell.angle_alpha   90.00
_cell.angle_beta   90.00
_cell.angle_gamma   90.00
#
_symmetry.space_group_name_H-M   'P 1'
#
loop_
_entity.id
_entity.type
_entity.pdbx_description
1 polymer ?
#
loop_
_entity_poly.entity_id
_entity_poly.type
_entity_poly.pdbx_seq_one_letter_code
_entity_poly.pdbx_strand_id
1 'polypeptide(L)'
;MSQEAWQNDLYEQLAAGSAQEVNPIAGGLLQTLDDRRFQTLRTALLDDLHLYPDASALEVGCGPGILLESMHERVGTGGKIAGLDLNPHFIQVAKRRVEMLEYDNATFVTGDCHALPFEDGAFDAIVAEKLLMHVGPISRIISEMKRVLSVGGRLVLTDYDPFTIMTAGPDPALTSRVLASASKVYASPNAARETAAACVQAGLYIEKVHGHLMVFEDPYSKTVSGIANVWYEHAASGRLVDRGTARRWLKAIEMTAKEGRFMIAIPYIITVATKVR
;
A
#
# COMPACT_ATOMS: atom_id res chain seq x y z
N MET A 1 -0.61 16.63 -19.96
CA MET A 1 -1.37 15.62 -19.21
C MET A 1 -1.83 16.28 -17.94
N SER A 2 -3.12 16.28 -17.69
CA SER A 2 -3.74 17.12 -16.68
C SER A 2 -3.37 16.69 -15.26
N GLN A 3 -3.01 17.66 -14.44
CA GLN A 3 -2.91 17.59 -12.99
C GLN A 3 -4.20 17.09 -12.30
N GLU A 4 -5.27 16.86 -13.05
CA GLU A 4 -6.61 16.53 -12.52
C GLU A 4 -6.74 15.10 -11.96
N ALA A 5 -5.86 14.16 -12.33
CA ALA A 5 -5.94 12.78 -11.83
C ALA A 5 -5.51 12.62 -10.36
N TRP A 6 -4.78 13.59 -9.82
CA TRP A 6 -4.20 13.55 -8.47
C TRP A 6 -5.01 14.34 -7.43
N GLN A 7 -5.99 15.14 -7.87
CA GLN A 7 -6.64 16.19 -7.05
C GLN A 7 -7.52 15.67 -5.90
N ASN A 8 -7.65 14.38 -5.67
CA ASN A 8 -8.54 13.83 -4.64
C ASN A 8 -7.87 12.85 -3.68
N ASP A 9 -6.59 12.49 -3.87
CA ASP A 9 -5.93 11.54 -3.00
C ASP A 9 -5.36 12.20 -1.74
N LEU A 10 -5.63 11.59 -0.57
CA LEU A 10 -5.13 12.05 0.73
C LEU A 10 -3.60 12.11 0.77
N TYR A 11 -2.91 11.18 0.12
CA TYR A 11 -1.44 11.12 0.13
C TYR A 11 -0.79 12.23 -0.69
N GLU A 12 -1.45 12.71 -1.74
CA GLU A 12 -0.98 13.86 -2.51
C GLU A 12 -1.13 15.17 -1.72
N GLN A 13 -2.27 15.34 -1.04
CA GLN A 13 -2.46 16.47 -0.13
C GLN A 13 -1.42 16.45 0.98
N LEU A 14 -1.02 15.26 1.46
CA LEU A 14 0.01 15.08 2.46
C LEU A 14 1.43 15.30 1.92
N ALA A 15 1.70 15.00 0.65
CA ALA A 15 2.99 15.31 0.02
C ALA A 15 3.25 16.83 -0.04
N ALA A 16 2.18 17.61 -0.16
CA ALA A 16 2.22 19.07 -0.08
C ALA A 16 2.14 19.63 1.35
N GLY A 17 1.82 18.77 2.35
CA GLY A 17 1.63 19.14 3.74
C GLY A 17 2.94 19.35 4.52
N SER A 18 2.83 20.00 5.67
CA SER A 18 3.95 20.19 6.58
C SER A 18 4.34 18.88 7.28
N ALA A 19 5.57 18.81 7.81
CA ALA A 19 6.01 17.68 8.62
C ALA A 19 5.08 17.39 9.82
N GLN A 20 4.40 18.41 10.35
CA GLN A 20 3.46 18.28 11.45
C GLN A 20 2.17 17.53 11.03
N GLU A 21 1.74 17.65 9.78
CA GLU A 21 0.57 16.94 9.23
C GLU A 21 0.89 15.49 8.83
N VAL A 22 2.10 15.26 8.33
CA VAL A 22 2.56 13.94 7.84
C VAL A 22 3.02 13.01 8.98
N ASN A 23 3.63 13.54 10.02
CA ASN A 23 4.16 12.74 11.13
C ASN A 23 3.13 11.82 11.82
N PRO A 24 1.87 12.22 12.06
CA PRO A 24 0.86 11.31 12.62
C PRO A 24 0.56 10.12 11.70
N ILE A 25 0.58 10.31 10.38
CA ILE A 25 0.33 9.25 9.39
C ILE A 25 1.54 8.31 9.33
N ALA A 26 2.76 8.85 9.26
CA ALA A 26 3.97 8.06 9.37
C ALA A 26 3.96 7.23 10.66
N GLY A 27 3.58 7.82 11.78
CA GLY A 27 3.41 7.13 13.06
C GLY A 27 2.37 6.01 12.99
N GLY A 28 1.23 6.25 12.36
CA GLY A 28 0.19 5.24 12.14
C GLY A 28 0.67 4.07 11.28
N LEU A 29 1.42 4.36 10.21
CA LEU A 29 2.03 3.33 9.37
C LEU A 29 3.07 2.52 10.14
N LEU A 30 3.93 3.18 10.92
CA LEU A 30 4.94 2.50 11.75
C LEU A 30 4.31 1.61 12.83
N GLN A 31 3.14 1.96 13.37
CA GLN A 31 2.41 1.09 14.30
C GLN A 31 2.02 -0.26 13.68
N THR A 32 1.94 -0.36 12.35
CA THR A 32 1.69 -1.63 11.68
C THR A 32 2.89 -2.58 11.68
N LEU A 33 4.08 -2.14 12.12
CA LEU A 33 5.25 -3.02 12.28
C LEU A 33 5.01 -4.10 13.35
N ASP A 34 4.35 -3.74 14.45
CA ASP A 34 4.06 -4.64 15.56
C ASP A 34 2.74 -5.41 15.38
N ASP A 35 1.95 -5.09 14.35
CA ASP A 35 0.71 -5.80 14.07
C ASP A 35 0.98 -7.09 13.30
N ARG A 36 0.73 -8.22 13.96
CA ARG A 36 0.99 -9.57 13.41
C ARG A 36 0.34 -9.82 12.05
N ARG A 37 -0.82 -9.20 11.78
CA ARG A 37 -1.54 -9.36 10.51
C ARG A 37 -0.77 -8.71 9.35
N PHE A 38 -0.25 -7.51 9.59
CA PHE A 38 0.62 -6.84 8.61
C PHE A 38 1.96 -7.54 8.46
N GLN A 39 2.55 -8.05 9.55
CA GLN A 39 3.77 -8.85 9.48
C GLN A 39 3.55 -10.09 8.60
N THR A 40 2.43 -10.81 8.77
CA THR A 40 2.09 -11.99 7.95
C THR A 40 1.91 -11.62 6.48
N LEU A 41 1.22 -10.51 6.16
CA LEU A 41 1.10 -10.02 4.78
C LEU A 41 2.48 -9.71 4.18
N ARG A 42 3.32 -8.96 4.89
CA ARG A 42 4.64 -8.57 4.42
C ARG A 42 5.58 -9.74 4.26
N THR A 43 5.52 -10.72 5.16
CA THR A 43 6.26 -11.98 5.00
C THR A 43 5.86 -12.66 3.69
N ALA A 44 4.56 -12.76 3.38
CA ALA A 44 4.09 -13.35 2.13
C ALA A 44 4.58 -12.55 0.89
N LEU A 45 4.58 -11.20 0.94
CA LEU A 45 5.11 -10.36 -0.14
C LEU A 45 6.60 -10.62 -0.38
N LEU A 46 7.37 -10.67 0.70
CA LEU A 46 8.82 -10.87 0.62
C LEU A 46 9.20 -12.30 0.23
N ASP A 47 8.39 -13.29 0.62
CA ASP A 47 8.57 -14.67 0.15
C ASP A 47 8.29 -14.78 -1.36
N ASP A 48 7.27 -14.06 -1.85
CA ASP A 48 6.97 -13.98 -3.27
C ASP A 48 8.02 -13.22 -4.09
N LEU A 49 8.73 -12.27 -3.48
CA LEU A 49 9.82 -11.54 -4.12
C LEU A 49 11.03 -12.44 -4.40
N HIS A 50 11.21 -13.53 -3.66
CA HIS A 50 12.36 -14.42 -3.77
C HIS A 50 13.71 -13.69 -3.70
N LEU A 51 13.85 -12.74 -2.77
CA LEU A 51 15.10 -12.06 -2.53
C LEU A 51 16.20 -13.06 -2.16
N TYR A 52 17.39 -12.85 -2.68
CA TYR A 52 18.57 -13.65 -2.42
C TYR A 52 19.74 -12.75 -2.00
N PRO A 53 20.78 -13.31 -1.34
CA PRO A 53 21.97 -12.53 -0.97
C PRO A 53 22.56 -11.76 -2.15
N ASP A 54 22.95 -10.51 -1.92
CA ASP A 54 23.52 -9.57 -2.89
C ASP A 54 22.56 -9.06 -3.97
N ALA A 55 21.23 -9.39 -3.91
CA ALA A 55 20.23 -8.86 -4.83
C ALA A 55 20.06 -7.35 -4.70
N SER A 56 19.66 -6.72 -5.81
CA SER A 56 19.23 -5.32 -5.86
C SER A 56 17.70 -5.26 -5.83
N ALA A 57 17.12 -4.59 -4.81
CA ALA A 57 15.67 -4.54 -4.60
C ALA A 57 15.17 -3.09 -4.47
N LEU A 58 13.96 -2.83 -5.00
CA LEU A 58 13.30 -1.53 -4.94
C LEU A 58 11.91 -1.66 -4.30
N GLU A 59 11.63 -0.78 -3.34
CA GLU A 59 10.26 -0.53 -2.87
C GLU A 59 9.74 0.78 -3.47
N VAL A 60 8.67 0.70 -4.27
CA VAL A 60 8.00 1.87 -4.86
C VAL A 60 6.81 2.24 -3.98
N GLY A 61 6.78 3.51 -3.52
CA GLY A 61 5.85 3.95 -2.49
C GLY A 61 6.27 3.44 -1.10
N CYS A 62 7.56 3.57 -0.77
CA CYS A 62 8.13 2.99 0.45
C CYS A 62 7.63 3.63 1.75
N GLY A 63 6.93 4.77 1.68
CA GLY A 63 6.47 5.47 2.87
C GLY A 63 7.61 5.71 3.87
N PRO A 64 7.39 5.45 5.18
CA PRO A 64 8.43 5.59 6.20
C PRO A 64 9.42 4.40 6.23
N GLY A 65 9.50 3.58 5.18
CA GLY A 65 10.46 2.49 5.04
C GLY A 65 10.12 1.25 5.88
N ILE A 66 8.91 0.75 5.80
CA ILE A 66 8.45 -0.36 6.63
C ILE A 66 9.00 -1.71 6.17
N LEU A 67 9.07 -1.96 4.85
CA LEU A 67 9.58 -3.22 4.29
C LEU A 67 11.10 -3.29 4.25
N LEU A 68 11.78 -2.15 4.29
CA LEU A 68 13.22 -2.04 4.03
C LEU A 68 14.07 -2.88 5.00
N GLU A 69 13.68 -2.94 6.27
CA GLU A 69 14.36 -3.75 7.29
C GLU A 69 14.31 -5.24 6.92
N SER A 70 13.12 -5.75 6.63
CA SER A 70 12.96 -7.16 6.24
C SER A 70 13.54 -7.48 4.85
N MET A 71 13.66 -6.48 3.96
CA MET A 71 14.40 -6.63 2.71
C MET A 71 15.90 -6.73 2.96
N HIS A 72 16.44 -5.87 3.87
CA HIS A 72 17.85 -5.91 4.23
C HIS A 72 18.26 -7.26 4.81
N GLU A 73 17.46 -7.82 5.71
CA GLU A 73 17.71 -9.16 6.28
C GLU A 73 17.85 -10.26 5.21
N ARG A 74 17.12 -10.10 4.06
CA ARG A 74 17.16 -11.10 2.99
C ARG A 74 18.29 -10.88 1.99
N VAL A 75 18.60 -9.66 1.64
CA VAL A 75 19.68 -9.37 0.66
C VAL A 75 21.06 -9.30 1.31
N GLY A 76 21.12 -9.10 2.63
CA GLY A 76 22.38 -8.94 3.36
C GLY A 76 23.12 -7.66 3.02
N THR A 77 24.32 -7.51 3.59
CA THR A 77 25.15 -6.31 3.44
C THR A 77 25.74 -6.12 2.04
N GLY A 78 25.84 -7.18 1.24
CA GLY A 78 26.30 -7.12 -0.16
C GLY A 78 25.22 -6.69 -1.15
N GLY A 79 23.94 -6.84 -0.77
CA GLY A 79 22.80 -6.43 -1.59
C GLY A 79 22.59 -4.91 -1.61
N LYS A 80 21.65 -4.45 -2.44
CA LYS A 80 21.27 -3.05 -2.53
C LYS A 80 19.77 -2.90 -2.34
N ILE A 81 19.37 -1.92 -1.54
CA ILE A 81 17.97 -1.59 -1.33
C ILE A 81 17.73 -0.15 -1.73
N ALA A 82 16.67 0.08 -2.48
CA ALA A 82 16.20 1.43 -2.78
C ALA A 82 14.74 1.57 -2.33
N GLY A 83 14.42 2.73 -1.78
CA GLY A 83 13.05 3.15 -1.51
C GLY A 83 12.74 4.44 -2.25
N LEU A 84 11.58 4.50 -2.91
CA LEU A 84 11.08 5.71 -3.55
C LEU A 84 9.70 6.05 -2.99
N ASP A 85 9.50 7.31 -2.63
CA ASP A 85 8.20 7.85 -2.26
C ASP A 85 8.07 9.30 -2.73
N LEU A 86 6.85 9.71 -3.05
CA LEU A 86 6.57 11.10 -3.46
C LEU A 86 6.73 12.07 -2.29
N ASN A 87 6.49 11.59 -1.07
CA ASN A 87 6.49 12.42 0.12
C ASN A 87 7.89 12.56 0.74
N PRO A 88 8.52 13.75 0.69
CA PRO A 88 9.86 13.96 1.22
C PRO A 88 9.95 13.75 2.75
N HIS A 89 8.85 13.93 3.49
CA HIS A 89 8.84 13.69 4.93
C HIS A 89 8.86 12.19 5.26
N PHE A 90 8.19 11.35 4.47
CA PHE A 90 8.31 9.90 4.61
C PHE A 90 9.74 9.44 4.33
N ILE A 91 10.36 9.97 3.26
CA ILE A 91 11.75 9.69 2.94
C ILE A 91 12.71 10.11 4.07
N GLN A 92 12.45 11.24 4.73
CA GLN A 92 13.25 11.64 5.91
C GLN A 92 13.09 10.65 7.07
N VAL A 93 11.88 10.15 7.32
CA VAL A 93 11.64 9.13 8.36
C VAL A 93 12.35 7.83 8.01
N ALA A 94 12.24 7.37 6.74
CA ALA A 94 12.91 6.16 6.27
C ALA A 94 14.44 6.24 6.42
N LYS A 95 15.04 7.37 6.04
CA LYS A 95 16.48 7.62 6.21
C LYS A 95 16.92 7.53 7.67
N ARG A 96 16.21 8.20 8.58
CA ARG A 96 16.52 8.13 10.02
C ARG A 96 16.44 6.71 10.57
N ARG A 97 15.45 5.90 10.12
CA ARG A 97 15.33 4.51 10.55
C ARG A 97 16.53 3.68 10.12
N VAL A 98 16.96 3.83 8.88
CA VAL A 98 18.14 3.13 8.34
C VAL A 98 19.43 3.55 9.05
N GLU A 99 19.60 4.84 9.33
CA GLU A 99 20.73 5.35 10.13
C GLU A 99 20.74 4.73 11.54
N MET A 100 19.57 4.60 12.19
CA MET A 100 19.47 3.96 13.51
C MET A 100 19.74 2.44 13.49
N LEU A 101 19.50 1.78 12.36
CA LEU A 101 19.75 0.35 12.17
C LEU A 101 21.15 0.07 11.59
N GLU A 102 21.93 1.12 11.33
CA GLU A 102 23.30 1.04 10.78
C GLU A 102 23.37 0.30 9.43
N TYR A 103 22.31 0.45 8.58
CA TYR A 103 22.29 -0.11 7.23
C TYR A 103 22.91 0.85 6.23
N ASP A 104 24.05 0.50 5.66
CA ASP A 104 24.83 1.33 4.71
C ASP A 104 24.49 1.05 3.23
N ASN A 105 23.70 0.02 2.96
CA ASN A 105 23.32 -0.44 1.61
C ASN A 105 21.91 0.00 1.17
N ALA A 106 21.25 0.92 1.91
CA ALA A 106 19.91 1.42 1.60
C ALA A 106 19.94 2.86 1.09
N THR A 107 19.24 3.12 -0.01
CA THR A 107 19.12 4.44 -0.65
C THR A 107 17.66 4.87 -0.74
N PHE A 108 17.39 6.14 -0.43
CA PHE A 108 16.03 6.70 -0.48
C PHE A 108 15.96 7.91 -1.40
N VAL A 109 14.94 7.90 -2.27
CA VAL A 109 14.72 8.93 -3.27
C VAL A 109 13.32 9.50 -3.14
N THR A 110 13.22 10.83 -3.04
CA THR A 110 11.93 11.51 -3.25
C THR A 110 11.68 11.59 -4.74
N GLY A 111 10.58 10.98 -5.23
CA GLY A 111 10.33 10.90 -6.66
C GLY A 111 8.94 10.40 -7.00
N ASP A 112 8.55 10.61 -8.25
CA ASP A 112 7.28 10.18 -8.82
C ASP A 112 7.42 8.76 -9.42
N CYS A 113 6.53 7.85 -9.02
CA CYS A 113 6.48 6.48 -9.54
C CYS A 113 6.13 6.40 -11.05
N HIS A 114 5.63 7.49 -11.65
CA HIS A 114 5.39 7.58 -13.10
C HIS A 114 6.65 7.83 -13.94
N ALA A 115 7.79 8.15 -13.29
CA ALA A 115 9.07 8.39 -13.93
C ALA A 115 10.19 8.04 -12.92
N LEU A 116 10.45 6.74 -12.76
CA LEU A 116 11.42 6.24 -11.80
C LEU A 116 12.83 6.72 -12.15
N PRO A 117 13.54 7.37 -11.22
CA PRO A 117 14.88 7.96 -11.49
C PRO A 117 15.99 6.90 -11.41
N PHE A 118 15.76 5.74 -12.01
CA PHE A 118 16.68 4.61 -12.05
C PHE A 118 16.90 4.15 -13.48
N GLU A 119 18.04 3.52 -13.73
CA GLU A 119 18.40 2.97 -15.02
C GLU A 119 17.56 1.72 -15.36
N ASP A 120 17.47 1.38 -16.64
CA ASP A 120 16.81 0.18 -17.12
C ASP A 120 17.48 -1.06 -16.54
N GLY A 121 16.67 -1.97 -15.98
CA GLY A 121 17.17 -3.24 -15.45
C GLY A 121 17.99 -3.12 -14.17
N ALA A 122 17.87 -2.02 -13.42
CA ALA A 122 18.67 -1.76 -12.23
C ALA A 122 18.36 -2.67 -11.04
N PHE A 123 17.19 -3.33 -11.02
CA PHE A 123 16.71 -4.11 -9.86
C PHE A 123 16.34 -5.53 -10.23
N ASP A 124 16.71 -6.47 -9.38
CA ASP A 124 16.33 -7.88 -9.47
C ASP A 124 14.93 -8.14 -8.92
N ALA A 125 14.48 -7.29 -8.00
CA ALA A 125 13.17 -7.40 -7.39
C ALA A 125 12.56 -6.02 -7.12
N ILE A 126 11.25 -5.89 -7.36
CA ILE A 126 10.49 -4.67 -7.10
C ILE A 126 9.22 -5.04 -6.32
N VAL A 127 8.92 -4.28 -5.28
CA VAL A 127 7.69 -4.41 -4.51
C VAL A 127 6.96 -3.08 -4.41
N ALA A 128 5.62 -3.14 -4.37
CA ALA A 128 4.79 -2.02 -3.95
C ALA A 128 3.64 -2.52 -3.08
N GLU A 129 3.55 -2.02 -1.84
CA GLU A 129 2.48 -2.30 -0.89
C GLU A 129 1.54 -1.09 -0.80
N LYS A 130 0.27 -1.26 -1.18
CA LYS A 130 -0.79 -0.23 -1.10
C LYS A 130 -0.44 1.08 -1.82
N LEU A 131 0.14 0.98 -3.01
CA LEU A 131 0.52 2.13 -3.81
C LEU A 131 -0.50 2.40 -4.94
N LEU A 132 -0.82 1.36 -5.73
CA LEU A 132 -1.50 1.56 -7.00
C LEU A 132 -2.91 2.11 -6.85
N MET A 133 -3.58 1.86 -5.73
CA MET A 133 -4.89 2.45 -5.44
C MET A 133 -4.83 3.98 -5.31
N HIS A 134 -3.69 4.54 -4.91
CA HIS A 134 -3.49 5.99 -4.67
C HIS A 134 -3.03 6.75 -5.91
N VAL A 135 -2.66 6.07 -6.98
CA VAL A 135 -2.03 6.66 -8.15
C VAL A 135 -2.70 6.19 -9.45
N GLY A 136 -2.51 6.92 -10.53
CA GLY A 136 -3.06 6.55 -11.84
C GLY A 136 -2.46 7.38 -12.97
N PRO A 137 -2.42 6.83 -14.18
CA PRO A 137 -2.86 5.49 -14.59
C PRO A 137 -1.86 4.38 -14.19
N ILE A 138 -2.35 3.28 -13.62
CA ILE A 138 -1.51 2.16 -13.13
C ILE A 138 -0.66 1.51 -14.23
N SER A 139 -1.14 1.52 -15.48
CA SER A 139 -0.40 0.99 -16.63
C SER A 139 0.94 1.68 -16.85
N ARG A 140 1.01 3.01 -16.65
CA ARG A 140 2.24 3.77 -16.78
C ARG A 140 3.23 3.41 -15.68
N ILE A 141 2.75 3.28 -14.45
CA ILE A 141 3.57 2.95 -13.28
C ILE A 141 4.16 1.55 -13.43
N ILE A 142 3.33 0.58 -13.84
CA ILE A 142 3.78 -0.80 -14.11
C ILE A 142 4.81 -0.82 -15.26
N SER A 143 4.63 0.01 -16.29
CA SER A 143 5.61 0.12 -17.37
C SER A 143 6.96 0.65 -16.89
N GLU A 144 6.98 1.63 -15.99
CA GLU A 144 8.20 2.14 -15.37
C GLU A 144 8.85 1.10 -14.44
N MET A 145 8.04 0.41 -13.61
CA MET A 145 8.55 -0.70 -12.80
C MET A 145 9.17 -1.80 -13.68
N LYS A 146 8.51 -2.17 -14.80
CA LYS A 146 9.08 -3.12 -15.77
C LYS A 146 10.38 -2.61 -16.37
N ARG A 147 10.48 -1.32 -16.71
CA ARG A 147 11.68 -0.72 -17.30
C ARG A 147 12.88 -0.92 -16.39
N VAL A 148 12.74 -0.55 -15.10
CA VAL A 148 13.84 -0.62 -14.13
C VAL A 148 14.06 -2.03 -13.56
N LEU A 149 13.16 -2.98 -13.80
CA LEU A 149 13.33 -4.39 -13.43
C LEU A 149 14.26 -5.10 -14.41
N SER A 150 15.21 -5.90 -13.92
CA SER A 150 16.09 -6.75 -14.72
C SER A 150 15.31 -7.87 -15.43
N VAL A 151 15.88 -8.41 -16.52
CA VAL A 151 15.32 -9.62 -17.14
C VAL A 151 15.46 -10.79 -16.17
N GLY A 152 14.39 -11.54 -15.96
CA GLY A 152 14.31 -12.58 -14.91
C GLY A 152 13.92 -12.04 -13.54
N GLY A 153 13.89 -10.71 -13.37
CA GLY A 153 13.54 -10.07 -12.12
C GLY A 153 12.05 -10.19 -11.78
N ARG A 154 11.71 -10.07 -10.50
CA ARG A 154 10.36 -10.21 -9.94
C ARG A 154 9.73 -8.91 -9.53
N LEU A 155 8.44 -8.78 -9.84
CA LEU A 155 7.57 -7.69 -9.43
C LEU A 155 6.45 -8.25 -8.55
N VAL A 156 6.32 -7.74 -7.32
CA VAL A 156 5.24 -8.12 -6.39
C VAL A 156 4.44 -6.88 -6.02
N LEU A 157 3.16 -6.89 -6.37
CA LEU A 157 2.25 -5.77 -6.17
C LEU A 157 1.08 -6.19 -5.30
N THR A 158 0.73 -5.38 -4.30
CA THR A 158 -0.43 -5.65 -3.46
C THR A 158 -1.21 -4.39 -3.13
N ASP A 159 -2.51 -4.49 -3.32
CA ASP A 159 -3.50 -3.53 -2.83
C ASP A 159 -4.69 -4.29 -2.24
N TYR A 160 -5.43 -3.65 -1.33
CA TYR A 160 -6.71 -4.21 -0.93
C TYR A 160 -7.84 -3.73 -1.85
N ASP A 161 -8.90 -4.52 -1.93
CA ASP A 161 -10.09 -4.15 -2.68
C ASP A 161 -11.11 -3.46 -1.76
N PRO A 162 -11.29 -2.13 -1.86
CA PRO A 162 -12.16 -1.39 -0.95
C PRO A 162 -13.64 -1.76 -1.08
N PHE A 163 -14.04 -2.42 -2.19
CA PHE A 163 -15.42 -2.82 -2.41
C PHE A 163 -15.79 -4.17 -1.78
N THR A 164 -14.81 -4.93 -1.30
CA THR A 164 -15.02 -6.29 -0.78
C THR A 164 -14.70 -6.42 0.71
N ILE A 165 -14.52 -5.30 1.40
CA ILE A 165 -14.32 -5.27 2.85
C ILE A 165 -15.59 -5.79 3.54
N MET A 166 -15.41 -6.70 4.49
CA MET A 166 -16.49 -7.26 5.29
C MET A 166 -16.46 -6.66 6.70
N THR A 167 -17.65 -6.34 7.22
CA THR A 167 -17.81 -5.84 8.60
C THR A 167 -18.97 -6.54 9.28
N ALA A 168 -18.82 -6.93 10.53
CA ALA A 168 -19.95 -7.31 11.35
C ALA A 168 -20.78 -6.07 11.74
N GLY A 169 -22.08 -6.22 11.87
CA GLY A 169 -23.00 -5.26 12.47
C GLY A 169 -23.81 -4.39 11.52
N PRO A 170 -23.23 -3.55 10.67
CA PRO A 170 -24.02 -2.75 9.76
C PRO A 170 -24.76 -3.61 8.72
N ASP A 171 -25.90 -3.11 8.26
CA ASP A 171 -26.59 -3.67 7.09
C ASP A 171 -25.63 -3.77 5.89
N PRO A 172 -25.58 -4.92 5.16
CA PRO A 172 -24.67 -5.10 4.03
C PRO A 172 -24.86 -4.08 2.90
N ALA A 173 -26.10 -3.65 2.61
CA ALA A 173 -26.37 -2.64 1.59
C ALA A 173 -25.86 -1.26 2.03
N LEU A 174 -25.99 -0.93 3.32
CA LEU A 174 -25.40 0.28 3.88
C LEU A 174 -23.87 0.23 3.80
N THR A 175 -23.27 -0.90 4.17
CA THR A 175 -21.82 -1.10 4.08
C THR A 175 -21.32 -0.91 2.64
N SER A 176 -21.95 -1.55 1.65
CA SER A 176 -21.58 -1.39 0.25
C SER A 176 -21.65 0.07 -0.22
N ARG A 177 -22.68 0.82 0.18
CA ARG A 177 -22.81 2.25 -0.16
C ARG A 177 -21.71 3.11 0.48
N VAL A 178 -21.40 2.85 1.75
CA VAL A 178 -20.38 3.58 2.50
C VAL A 178 -18.98 3.31 1.89
N LEU A 179 -18.66 2.04 1.63
CA LEU A 179 -17.39 1.67 1.01
C LEU A 179 -17.25 2.21 -0.42
N ALA A 180 -18.32 2.19 -1.21
CA ALA A 180 -18.35 2.82 -2.54
C ALA A 180 -18.15 4.35 -2.46
N SER A 181 -18.66 5.01 -1.42
CA SER A 181 -18.39 6.44 -1.19
C SER A 181 -16.94 6.66 -0.76
N ALA A 182 -16.45 5.85 0.16
CA ALA A 182 -15.07 5.93 0.65
C ALA A 182 -14.04 5.71 -0.47
N SER A 183 -14.34 4.81 -1.41
CA SER A 183 -13.44 4.50 -2.52
C SER A 183 -13.26 5.66 -3.52
N LYS A 184 -14.13 6.67 -3.51
CA LYS A 184 -14.04 7.85 -4.40
C LYS A 184 -12.86 8.77 -4.12
N VAL A 185 -12.19 8.60 -3.00
CA VAL A 185 -10.97 9.37 -2.68
C VAL A 185 -9.72 8.76 -3.34
N TYR A 186 -9.79 7.51 -3.81
CA TYR A 186 -8.67 6.86 -4.47
C TYR A 186 -8.63 7.19 -5.95
N ALA A 187 -7.42 7.42 -6.48
CA ALA A 187 -7.21 7.66 -7.91
C ALA A 187 -7.52 6.39 -8.74
N SER A 188 -7.20 5.21 -8.22
CA SER A 188 -7.44 3.91 -8.86
C SER A 188 -8.09 2.91 -7.88
N PRO A 189 -9.38 3.09 -7.54
CA PRO A 189 -10.04 2.25 -6.54
C PRO A 189 -10.16 0.77 -6.93
N ASN A 190 -9.99 0.45 -8.21
CA ASN A 190 -10.00 -0.92 -8.74
C ASN A 190 -8.61 -1.54 -8.90
N ALA A 191 -7.55 -0.86 -8.44
CA ALA A 191 -6.17 -1.31 -8.65
C ALA A 191 -5.96 -2.79 -8.32
N ALA A 192 -6.45 -3.27 -7.17
CA ALA A 192 -6.32 -4.67 -6.77
C ALA A 192 -6.87 -5.67 -7.83
N ARG A 193 -7.92 -5.29 -8.58
CA ARG A 193 -8.56 -6.12 -9.62
C ARG A 193 -7.87 -6.02 -10.96
N GLU A 194 -7.26 -4.86 -11.27
CA GLU A 194 -6.75 -4.50 -12.59
C GLU A 194 -5.25 -4.76 -12.74
N THR A 195 -4.52 -4.89 -11.63
CA THR A 195 -3.06 -5.00 -11.61
C THR A 195 -2.53 -6.16 -12.47
N ALA A 196 -3.11 -7.35 -12.35
CA ALA A 196 -2.66 -8.51 -13.14
C ALA A 196 -2.83 -8.28 -14.64
N ALA A 197 -3.98 -7.74 -15.08
CA ALA A 197 -4.21 -7.39 -16.48
C ALA A 197 -3.26 -6.31 -16.98
N ALA A 198 -2.98 -5.29 -16.15
CA ALA A 198 -2.04 -4.23 -16.49
C ALA A 198 -0.59 -4.75 -16.61
N CYS A 199 -0.19 -5.71 -15.77
CA CYS A 199 1.11 -6.40 -15.90
C CYS A 199 1.21 -7.16 -17.24
N VAL A 200 0.18 -7.91 -17.61
CA VAL A 200 0.14 -8.62 -18.92
C VAL A 200 0.22 -7.63 -20.09
N GLN A 201 -0.52 -6.53 -20.04
CA GLN A 201 -0.48 -5.48 -21.05
C GLN A 201 0.90 -4.82 -21.17
N ALA A 202 1.62 -4.69 -20.06
CA ALA A 202 3.00 -4.24 -20.05
C ALA A 202 3.99 -5.31 -20.57
N GLY A 203 3.54 -6.54 -20.85
CA GLY A 203 4.38 -7.65 -21.31
C GLY A 203 5.20 -8.31 -20.19
N LEU A 204 4.69 -8.30 -18.97
CA LEU A 204 5.16 -9.13 -17.87
C LEU A 204 4.46 -10.49 -17.89
N TYR A 205 5.14 -11.52 -17.43
CA TYR A 205 4.56 -12.85 -17.22
C TYR A 205 3.99 -12.94 -15.81
N ILE A 206 2.71 -13.29 -15.66
CA ILE A 206 2.09 -13.53 -14.36
C ILE A 206 2.44 -14.93 -13.87
N GLU A 207 3.14 -15.02 -12.76
CA GLU A 207 3.44 -16.29 -12.11
C GLU A 207 2.25 -16.77 -11.27
N LYS A 208 1.68 -15.87 -10.47
CA LYS A 208 0.47 -16.15 -9.69
C LYS A 208 -0.26 -14.88 -9.29
N VAL A 209 -1.54 -15.03 -9.01
CA VAL A 209 -2.36 -14.06 -8.30
C VAL A 209 -2.99 -14.79 -7.11
N HIS A 210 -2.86 -14.26 -5.91
CA HIS A 210 -3.48 -14.87 -4.74
C HIS A 210 -3.96 -13.81 -3.75
N GLY A 211 -4.79 -14.25 -2.78
CA GLY A 211 -5.37 -13.37 -1.78
C GLY A 211 -4.73 -13.59 -0.40
N HIS A 212 -4.67 -12.50 0.36
CA HIS A 212 -4.40 -12.52 1.79
C HIS A 212 -5.57 -11.85 2.52
N LEU A 213 -6.28 -12.60 3.35
CA LEU A 213 -7.40 -12.06 4.12
C LEU A 213 -6.90 -11.62 5.49
N MET A 214 -6.97 -10.32 5.75
CA MET A 214 -6.62 -9.75 7.04
C MET A 214 -7.88 -9.59 7.89
N VAL A 215 -7.97 -10.32 9.01
CA VAL A 215 -9.13 -10.29 9.90
C VAL A 215 -8.77 -9.59 11.22
N PHE A 216 -9.59 -8.62 11.58
CA PHE A 216 -9.50 -7.86 12.82
C PHE A 216 -10.68 -8.22 13.72
N GLU A 217 -10.38 -8.77 14.89
CA GLU A 217 -11.36 -9.19 15.90
C GLU A 217 -11.29 -8.35 17.17
N ASP A 218 -10.20 -7.58 17.36
CA ASP A 218 -10.02 -6.67 18.48
C ASP A 218 -10.45 -5.25 18.10
N PRO A 219 -11.60 -4.77 18.59
CA PRO A 219 -12.11 -3.44 18.29
C PRO A 219 -11.31 -2.31 18.96
N TYR A 220 -10.53 -2.64 19.97
CA TYR A 220 -9.72 -1.66 20.74
C TYR A 220 -8.31 -1.52 20.19
N SER A 221 -7.94 -2.31 19.20
CA SER A 221 -6.69 -2.13 18.46
C SER A 221 -6.63 -0.74 17.83
N LYS A 222 -5.53 -0.02 18.04
CA LYS A 222 -5.30 1.30 17.44
C LYS A 222 -5.35 1.23 15.91
N THR A 223 -4.89 0.13 15.34
CA THR A 223 -4.93 -0.15 13.90
C THR A 223 -6.37 -0.15 13.39
N VAL A 224 -7.26 -0.88 14.05
CA VAL A 224 -8.66 -1.03 13.65
C VAL A 224 -9.43 0.26 13.77
N SER A 225 -9.31 0.94 14.92
CA SER A 225 -10.00 2.22 15.11
C SER A 225 -9.54 3.27 14.10
N GLY A 226 -8.24 3.27 13.76
CA GLY A 226 -7.69 4.10 12.71
C GLY A 226 -8.31 3.81 11.34
N ILE A 227 -8.32 2.53 10.92
CA ILE A 227 -8.88 2.09 9.64
C ILE A 227 -10.37 2.45 9.51
N ALA A 228 -11.20 2.14 10.50
CA ALA A 228 -12.63 2.42 10.46
C ALA A 228 -12.92 3.93 10.38
N ASN A 229 -12.15 4.75 11.11
CA ASN A 229 -12.26 6.20 11.05
C ASN A 229 -11.82 6.77 9.69
N VAL A 230 -10.75 6.25 9.10
CA VAL A 230 -10.32 6.65 7.75
C VAL A 230 -11.43 6.38 6.74
N TRP A 231 -12.03 5.19 6.75
CA TRP A 231 -13.15 4.90 5.84
C TRP A 231 -14.37 5.77 6.09
N TYR A 232 -14.67 6.10 7.35
CA TYR A 232 -15.74 7.03 7.69
C TYR A 232 -15.49 8.42 7.09
N GLU A 233 -14.30 8.99 7.28
CA GLU A 233 -13.96 10.31 6.74
C GLU A 233 -13.92 10.29 5.20
N HIS A 234 -13.37 9.25 4.59
CA HIS A 234 -13.40 9.07 3.14
C HIS A 234 -14.84 8.97 2.61
N ALA A 235 -15.70 8.19 3.27
CA ALA A 235 -17.10 8.07 2.86
C ALA A 235 -17.83 9.41 2.94
N ALA A 236 -17.57 10.18 4.00
CA ALA A 236 -18.17 11.50 4.19
C ALA A 236 -17.70 12.53 3.15
N SER A 237 -16.49 12.39 2.63
CA SER A 237 -15.93 13.22 1.55
C SER A 237 -16.28 12.73 0.14
N GLY A 238 -16.52 11.44 -0.04
CA GLY A 238 -16.79 10.79 -1.34
C GLY A 238 -18.14 11.14 -1.98
N ARG A 239 -19.01 11.88 -1.30
CA ARG A 239 -20.30 12.44 -1.77
C ARG A 239 -21.38 11.45 -2.23
N LEU A 240 -21.19 10.13 -2.09
CA LEU A 240 -22.24 9.15 -2.40
C LEU A 240 -23.16 8.86 -1.20
N VAL A 241 -22.70 9.18 0.00
CA VAL A 241 -23.48 9.13 1.24
C VAL A 241 -23.29 10.44 2.01
N ASP A 242 -24.31 10.87 2.73
CA ASP A 242 -24.17 11.99 3.65
C ASP A 242 -23.39 11.58 4.92
N ARG A 243 -22.83 12.59 5.61
CA ARG A 243 -22.04 12.37 6.83
C ARG A 243 -22.83 11.64 7.94
N GLY A 244 -24.13 11.89 8.03
CA GLY A 244 -25.01 11.21 8.99
C GLY A 244 -25.12 9.71 8.67
N THR A 245 -25.22 9.34 7.41
CA THR A 245 -25.24 7.96 6.94
C THR A 245 -23.91 7.24 7.23
N ALA A 246 -22.78 7.87 6.91
CA ALA A 246 -21.46 7.34 7.25
C ALA A 246 -21.29 7.15 8.76
N ARG A 247 -21.77 8.11 9.57
CA ARG A 247 -21.73 8.02 11.03
C ARG A 247 -22.60 6.89 11.59
N ARG A 248 -23.79 6.65 11.03
CA ARG A 248 -24.62 5.50 11.42
C ARG A 248 -23.91 4.17 11.16
N TRP A 249 -23.24 4.06 10.04
CA TRP A 249 -22.42 2.88 9.71
C TRP A 249 -21.29 2.66 10.73
N LEU A 250 -20.48 3.69 11.01
CA LEU A 250 -19.40 3.60 12.00
C LEU A 250 -19.94 3.22 13.39
N LYS A 251 -21.05 3.86 13.83
CA LYS A 251 -21.69 3.55 15.11
C LYS A 251 -22.19 2.10 15.18
N ALA A 252 -22.68 1.53 14.08
CA ALA A 252 -23.11 0.14 14.05
C ALA A 252 -21.91 -0.82 14.22
N ILE A 253 -20.75 -0.50 13.67
CA ILE A 253 -19.50 -1.24 13.92
C ILE A 253 -19.09 -1.13 15.39
N GLU A 254 -19.10 0.08 15.99
CA GLU A 254 -18.77 0.31 17.39
C GLU A 254 -19.71 -0.47 18.35
N MET A 255 -20.98 -0.64 17.97
CA MET A 255 -21.92 -1.43 18.75
C MET A 255 -21.56 -2.91 18.77
N THR A 256 -21.07 -3.48 17.66
CA THR A 256 -20.62 -4.88 17.64
C THR A 256 -19.46 -5.14 18.59
N ALA A 257 -18.61 -4.13 18.80
CA ALA A 257 -17.53 -4.19 19.79
C ALA A 257 -18.09 -4.39 21.22
N LYS A 258 -19.11 -3.62 21.57
CA LYS A 258 -19.77 -3.71 22.89
C LYS A 258 -20.50 -5.03 23.10
N GLU A 259 -20.94 -5.65 22.03
CA GLU A 259 -21.67 -6.92 22.03
C GLU A 259 -20.76 -8.15 21.88
N GLY A 260 -19.43 -7.96 21.80
CA GLY A 260 -18.46 -9.03 21.60
C GLY A 260 -18.56 -9.73 20.25
N ARG A 261 -19.10 -9.06 19.22
CA ARG A 261 -19.30 -9.60 17.85
C ARG A 261 -18.52 -8.81 16.79
N PHE A 262 -17.51 -8.07 17.21
CA PHE A 262 -16.72 -7.25 16.30
C PHE A 262 -15.93 -8.10 15.29
N MET A 263 -15.99 -7.70 14.03
CA MET A 263 -15.13 -8.24 12.97
C MET A 263 -15.03 -7.25 11.82
N ILE A 264 -13.80 -7.00 11.36
CA ILE A 264 -13.51 -6.38 10.07
C ILE A 264 -12.57 -7.32 9.33
N ALA A 265 -12.87 -7.62 8.07
CA ALA A 265 -11.99 -8.41 7.23
C ALA A 265 -11.69 -7.65 5.92
N ILE A 266 -10.39 -7.54 5.61
CA ILE A 266 -9.86 -6.79 4.47
C ILE A 266 -9.13 -7.77 3.55
N PRO A 267 -9.63 -8.01 2.32
CA PRO A 267 -8.94 -8.84 1.34
C PRO A 267 -7.87 -8.01 0.62
N TYR A 268 -6.63 -8.47 0.69
CA TYR A 268 -5.51 -8.01 -0.12
C TYR A 268 -5.32 -8.96 -1.30
N ILE A 269 -5.10 -8.40 -2.48
CA ILE A 269 -4.75 -9.17 -3.68
C ILE A 269 -3.28 -8.95 -3.98
N ILE A 270 -2.55 -10.05 -4.10
CA ILE A 270 -1.12 -10.06 -4.39
C ILE A 270 -0.94 -10.57 -5.82
N THR A 271 -0.30 -9.77 -6.65
CA THR A 271 0.09 -10.12 -8.02
C THR A 271 1.60 -10.30 -8.08
N VAL A 272 2.04 -11.46 -8.52
CA VAL A 272 3.45 -11.80 -8.74
C VAL A 272 3.71 -11.92 -10.22
N ALA A 273 4.63 -11.13 -10.73
CA ALA A 273 4.97 -11.11 -12.14
C ALA A 273 6.49 -11.13 -12.36
N THR A 274 6.92 -11.61 -13.52
CA THR A 274 8.34 -11.67 -13.91
C THR A 274 8.56 -11.01 -15.26
N LYS A 275 9.69 -10.30 -15.40
CA LYS A 275 10.13 -9.75 -16.67
C LYS A 275 10.89 -10.82 -17.46
N VAL A 276 10.27 -11.30 -18.55
CA VAL A 276 10.86 -12.38 -19.37
C VAL A 276 11.68 -11.86 -20.56
N ARG A 277 11.53 -10.57 -20.92
CA ARG A 277 12.30 -9.90 -22.01
C ARG A 277 12.40 -8.39 -21.75
#